data_6d6ad2e42f872acc29dccc32e3c02609
#
_entry.id   6d6ad2e42f872acc29dccc32e3c02609
#
_cell.length_a   1.000
_cell.length_b   1.000
_cell.length_c   1.000
_cell.angle_alpha   90.00
_cell.angle_beta   90.00
_cell.angle_gamma   90.00
#
_symmetry.space_group_name_H-M   'P 1'
#
loop_
_entity.id
_entity.type
_entity.pdbx_description
1 polymer ?
#
loop_
_entity_poly.entity_id
_entity_poly.type
_entity_poly.pdbx_seq_one_letter_code
_entity_poly.pdbx_strand_id
1 'polypeptide(L)'
;CPGLGLAEVAGLTGFDFGPFNLIEAMGLEREVSDSDERPSGTSRLQLSTSPSVGRARISLQRLAPDALQRIAGEVAGLDLSNLAVLYLDIPLADPAACRAIHIAEERGFFWAALLPDARPDGDVLRLQRLADIEIDTTHIQTVTDLGADVVAFVLSERERAEGILAARDAAH
;
A
#
# COMPACT_ATOMS: atom_id res chain seq x y z
N CYS A 1 -0.76 21.00 -5.23
CA CYS A 1 -0.75 21.09 -3.76
C CYS A 1 0.66 21.29 -3.28
N PRO A 2 0.96 22.17 -2.29
CA PRO A 2 2.25 22.21 -1.66
C PRO A 2 2.50 20.84 -1.00
N GLY A 3 3.75 20.33 -1.05
CA GLY A 3 4.13 19.01 -0.58
C GLY A 3 3.44 18.64 0.72
N LEU A 4 2.61 17.61 0.64
CA LEU A 4 1.81 17.13 1.77
C LEU A 4 2.69 16.22 2.62
N GLY A 5 2.73 16.46 3.92
CA GLY A 5 3.31 15.50 4.84
C GLY A 5 2.54 14.16 4.77
N LEU A 6 3.19 13.05 5.14
CA LEU A 6 2.53 11.74 5.15
C LEU A 6 1.23 11.71 5.98
N ALA A 7 1.12 12.55 7.02
CA ALA A 7 -0.12 12.73 7.78
C ALA A 7 -1.25 13.38 6.96
N GLU A 8 -0.90 14.29 6.04
CA GLU A 8 -1.88 14.90 5.13
C GLU A 8 -2.28 13.95 4.00
N VAL A 9 -1.35 13.13 3.52
CA VAL A 9 -1.65 12.03 2.57
C VAL A 9 -2.61 11.03 3.21
N ALA A 10 -2.41 10.69 4.48
CA ALA A 10 -3.33 9.87 5.25
C ALA A 10 -4.75 10.45 5.28
N GLY A 11 -4.89 11.77 5.49
CA GLY A 11 -6.18 12.45 5.46
C GLY A 11 -6.84 12.45 4.08
N LEU A 12 -6.06 12.48 2.99
CA LEU A 12 -6.58 12.46 1.62
C LEU A 12 -6.92 11.06 1.12
N THR A 13 -6.22 10.04 1.60
CA THR A 13 -6.39 8.65 1.17
C THR A 13 -7.32 7.86 2.08
N GLY A 14 -7.80 8.45 3.19
CA GLY A 14 -8.55 7.74 4.21
C GLY A 14 -7.68 6.88 5.12
N PHE A 15 -6.36 6.92 4.98
CA PHE A 15 -5.42 6.39 5.97
C PHE A 15 -5.45 7.28 7.21
N ASP A 16 -6.40 7.04 8.08
CA ASP A 16 -6.40 7.65 9.40
C ASP A 16 -5.42 6.85 10.28
N PHE A 17 -4.22 7.40 10.47
CA PHE A 17 -3.26 6.83 11.41
C PHE A 17 -3.74 6.94 12.87
N GLY A 18 -4.98 7.41 13.09
CA GLY A 18 -5.57 7.58 14.42
C GLY A 18 -4.73 8.49 15.31
N PRO A 19 -4.83 8.32 16.65
CA PRO A 19 -4.00 9.06 17.60
C PRO A 19 -2.52 8.63 17.53
N PHE A 20 -2.19 7.63 16.70
CA PHE A 20 -0.86 7.05 16.58
C PHE A 20 -0.21 7.50 15.27
N ASN A 21 0.63 8.51 15.35
CA ASN A 21 1.44 8.93 14.22
C ASN A 21 2.68 8.03 14.12
N LEU A 22 2.56 6.93 13.37
CA LEU A 22 3.65 5.97 13.16
C LEU A 22 4.91 6.65 12.62
N ILE A 23 4.75 7.66 11.78
CA ILE A 23 5.83 8.40 11.15
C ILE A 23 6.56 9.26 12.16
N GLU A 24 5.83 9.96 13.00
CA GLU A 24 6.39 10.75 14.09
C GLU A 24 7.07 9.84 15.13
N ALA A 25 6.43 8.72 15.49
CA ALA A 25 7.00 7.74 16.41
C ALA A 25 8.30 7.09 15.86
N MET A 26 8.45 7.00 14.55
CA MET A 26 9.66 6.53 13.87
C MET A 26 10.67 7.65 13.63
N GLY A 27 10.36 8.91 13.97
CA GLY A 27 11.22 10.07 13.73
C GLY A 27 11.41 10.39 12.24
N LEU A 28 10.45 10.03 11.40
CA LEU A 28 10.49 10.23 9.96
C LEU A 28 9.67 11.46 9.59
N GLU A 29 10.35 12.57 9.29
CA GLU A 29 9.74 13.72 8.60
C GLU A 29 9.94 13.51 7.10
N ARG A 30 8.89 13.15 6.39
CA ARG A 30 8.94 12.88 4.95
C ARG A 30 7.82 13.61 4.22
N GLU A 31 8.16 14.11 3.04
CA GLU A 31 7.19 14.70 2.13
C GLU A 31 6.83 13.70 1.03
N VAL A 32 5.54 13.59 0.75
CA VAL A 32 5.07 12.87 -0.43
C VAL A 32 4.95 13.86 -1.57
N SER A 33 5.56 13.53 -2.69
CA SER A 33 5.43 14.36 -3.88
C SER A 33 4.01 14.26 -4.42
N ASP A 34 3.30 15.37 -4.41
CA ASP A 34 2.02 15.54 -5.09
C ASP A 34 2.13 16.74 -6.02
N SER A 35 2.44 16.49 -7.26
CA SER A 35 2.47 17.54 -8.29
C SER A 35 1.29 17.39 -9.24
N ASP A 36 0.74 18.54 -9.67
CA ASP A 36 -0.29 18.60 -10.72
C ASP A 36 0.26 18.17 -12.10
N GLU A 37 1.56 17.87 -12.20
CA GLU A 37 2.15 17.32 -13.41
C GLU A 37 1.54 15.95 -13.71
N ARG A 38 0.77 15.90 -14.78
CA ARG A 38 0.26 14.64 -15.28
C ARG A 38 1.42 13.80 -15.80
N PRO A 39 1.73 12.66 -15.16
CA PRO A 39 2.81 11.81 -15.64
C PRO A 39 2.50 11.40 -17.08
N SER A 40 3.49 11.58 -17.96
CA SER A 40 3.39 11.21 -19.37
C SER A 40 4.13 9.90 -19.63
N GLY A 41 3.69 9.14 -20.62
CA GLY A 41 4.34 7.91 -21.04
C GLY A 41 3.66 6.65 -20.51
N THR A 42 4.44 5.56 -20.34
CA THR A 42 3.98 4.25 -19.92
C THR A 42 4.55 3.92 -18.55
N SER A 43 3.73 3.37 -17.67
CA SER A 43 4.15 2.90 -16.36
C SER A 43 5.18 1.79 -16.48
N ARG A 44 6.14 1.78 -15.58
CA ARG A 44 7.11 0.70 -15.44
C ARG A 44 6.87 -0.01 -14.13
N LEU A 45 6.62 -1.30 -14.20
CA LEU A 45 6.45 -2.15 -13.03
C LEU A 45 7.27 -3.44 -13.18
N GLN A 46 7.60 -4.05 -12.07
CA GLN A 46 8.32 -5.32 -12.00
C GLN A 46 7.54 -6.27 -11.09
N LEU A 47 7.16 -7.42 -11.63
CA LEU A 47 6.57 -8.51 -10.88
C LEU A 47 7.67 -9.46 -10.40
N SER A 48 7.59 -9.86 -9.14
CA SER A 48 8.44 -10.89 -8.53
C SER A 48 7.56 -11.85 -7.76
N THR A 49 7.72 -13.14 -7.98
CA THR A 49 6.95 -14.19 -7.31
C THR A 49 7.86 -15.10 -6.52
N SER A 50 7.38 -15.57 -5.37
CA SER A 50 8.04 -16.56 -4.52
C SER A 50 7.01 -17.62 -4.12
N PRO A 51 6.71 -18.58 -5.02
CA PRO A 51 5.64 -19.55 -4.82
C PRO A 51 5.82 -20.42 -3.57
N SER A 52 7.06 -20.75 -3.21
CA SER A 52 7.39 -21.55 -2.02
C SER A 52 6.91 -20.96 -0.70
N VAL A 53 6.69 -19.64 -0.67
CA VAL A 53 6.19 -18.91 0.52
C VAL A 53 4.87 -18.20 0.23
N GLY A 54 4.21 -18.53 -0.88
CA GLY A 54 2.92 -17.96 -1.25
C GLY A 54 2.95 -16.44 -1.42
N ARG A 55 4.03 -15.86 -1.95
CA ARG A 55 4.22 -14.41 -2.02
C ARG A 55 4.42 -13.93 -3.44
N ALA A 56 3.74 -12.83 -3.81
CA ALA A 56 4.06 -12.05 -4.99
C ALA A 56 4.28 -10.58 -4.60
N ARG A 57 5.03 -9.85 -5.41
CA ARG A 57 5.30 -8.43 -5.22
C ARG A 57 5.33 -7.72 -6.56
N ILE A 58 4.55 -6.66 -6.69
CA ILE A 58 4.57 -5.71 -7.78
C ILE A 58 5.30 -4.47 -7.29
N SER A 59 6.42 -4.12 -7.91
CA SER A 59 7.18 -2.90 -7.61
C SER A 59 6.97 -1.89 -8.71
N LEU A 60 6.35 -0.76 -8.39
CA LEU A 60 6.18 0.35 -9.31
C LEU A 60 7.50 1.12 -9.40
N GLN A 61 8.05 1.19 -10.60
CA GLN A 61 9.30 1.92 -10.86
C GLN A 61 9.04 3.31 -11.41
N ARG A 62 7.94 3.48 -12.12
CA ARG A 62 7.44 4.73 -12.67
C ARG A 62 5.93 4.64 -12.83
N LEU A 63 5.22 5.69 -12.41
CA LEU A 63 3.78 5.81 -12.54
C LEU A 63 3.43 6.67 -13.75
N ALA A 64 2.47 6.22 -14.54
CA ALA A 64 1.88 6.92 -15.67
C ALA A 64 0.36 6.66 -15.67
N PRO A 65 -0.43 7.32 -16.53
CA PRO A 65 -1.89 7.15 -16.53
C PRO A 65 -2.38 5.71 -16.70
N ASP A 66 -1.57 4.82 -17.29
CA ASP A 66 -1.86 3.41 -17.50
C ASP A 66 -1.53 2.50 -16.31
N ALA A 67 -0.99 3.07 -15.20
CA ALA A 67 -0.52 2.29 -14.04
C ALA A 67 -1.59 1.33 -13.52
N LEU A 68 -2.84 1.79 -13.44
CA LEU A 68 -4.00 1.02 -13.04
C LEU A 68 -4.27 -0.20 -13.87
N GLN A 69 -4.35 0.04 -15.17
CA GLN A 69 -4.63 -1.02 -16.12
C GLN A 69 -3.53 -2.07 -16.10
N ARG A 70 -2.28 -1.64 -15.91
CA ARG A 70 -1.14 -2.54 -15.82
C ARG A 70 -1.11 -3.31 -14.52
N ILE A 71 -1.33 -2.67 -13.37
CA ILE A 71 -1.44 -3.38 -12.09
C ILE A 71 -2.57 -4.41 -12.16
N ALA A 72 -3.74 -4.02 -12.65
CA ALA A 72 -4.86 -4.94 -12.82
C ALA A 72 -4.54 -6.12 -13.74
N GLY A 73 -3.82 -5.87 -14.84
CA GLY A 73 -3.36 -6.90 -15.75
C GLY A 73 -2.39 -7.89 -15.11
N GLU A 74 -1.41 -7.39 -14.36
CA GLU A 74 -0.47 -8.25 -13.63
C GLU A 74 -1.18 -9.09 -12.56
N VAL A 75 -2.09 -8.49 -11.80
CA VAL A 75 -2.88 -9.19 -10.77
C VAL A 75 -3.76 -10.27 -11.40
N ALA A 76 -4.41 -9.97 -12.53
CA ALA A 76 -5.25 -10.94 -13.25
C ALA A 76 -4.46 -12.11 -13.83
N GLY A 77 -3.18 -11.89 -14.15
CA GLY A 77 -2.27 -12.94 -14.64
C GLY A 77 -1.68 -13.84 -13.55
N LEU A 78 -1.88 -13.47 -12.27
CA LEU A 78 -1.36 -14.25 -11.16
C LEU A 78 -2.31 -15.40 -10.79
N ASP A 79 -1.75 -16.57 -10.54
CA ASP A 79 -2.47 -17.64 -9.85
C ASP A 79 -2.59 -17.30 -8.35
N LEU A 80 -3.71 -16.66 -8.01
CA LEU A 80 -3.97 -16.22 -6.64
C LEU A 80 -4.25 -17.39 -5.69
N SER A 81 -4.57 -18.58 -6.20
CA SER A 81 -4.89 -19.76 -5.37
C SER A 81 -3.69 -20.25 -4.55
N ASN A 82 -2.48 -19.95 -5.02
CA ASN A 82 -1.22 -20.30 -4.37
C ASN A 82 -0.53 -19.10 -3.69
N LEU A 83 -1.18 -17.95 -3.64
CA LEU A 83 -0.64 -16.76 -3.01
C LEU A 83 -1.30 -16.54 -1.64
N ALA A 84 -0.48 -16.36 -0.62
CA ALA A 84 -0.89 -15.90 0.70
C ALA A 84 -0.97 -14.37 0.75
N VAL A 85 -0.02 -13.70 0.10
CA VAL A 85 0.07 -12.24 0.10
C VAL A 85 0.59 -11.71 -1.22
N LEU A 86 -0.04 -10.60 -1.66
CA LEU A 86 0.42 -9.78 -2.77
C LEU A 86 0.85 -8.41 -2.23
N TYR A 87 2.11 -8.06 -2.41
CA TYR A 87 2.64 -6.74 -2.08
C TYR A 87 2.61 -5.81 -3.29
N LEU A 88 2.38 -4.53 -3.02
CA LEU A 88 2.48 -3.44 -3.98
C LEU A 88 3.41 -2.36 -3.40
N ASP A 89 4.55 -2.15 -4.02
CA ASP A 89 5.54 -1.14 -3.64
C ASP A 89 5.35 0.12 -4.48
N ILE A 90 5.03 1.23 -3.83
CA ILE A 90 4.75 2.53 -4.45
C ILE A 90 5.84 3.51 -4.05
N PRO A 91 6.63 4.07 -5.00
CA PRO A 91 7.62 5.10 -4.70
C PRO A 91 6.92 6.40 -4.30
N LEU A 92 7.21 6.93 -3.11
CA LEU A 92 6.56 8.14 -2.59
C LEU A 92 7.06 9.42 -3.25
N ALA A 93 8.25 9.39 -3.86
CA ALA A 93 8.77 10.51 -4.64
C ALA A 93 8.09 10.67 -6.01
N ASP A 94 7.30 9.68 -6.46
CA ASP A 94 6.59 9.77 -7.74
C ASP A 94 5.37 10.71 -7.60
N PRO A 95 5.20 11.72 -8.49
CA PRO A 95 4.09 12.66 -8.44
C PRO A 95 2.69 12.03 -8.43
N ALA A 96 2.56 10.81 -8.94
CA ALA A 96 1.30 10.07 -8.98
C ALA A 96 1.11 9.10 -7.79
N ALA A 97 1.99 9.15 -6.77
CA ALA A 97 1.95 8.21 -5.64
C ALA A 97 0.59 8.21 -4.93
N CYS A 98 0.06 9.39 -4.56
CA CYS A 98 -1.23 9.51 -3.89
C CYS A 98 -2.37 8.85 -4.69
N ARG A 99 -2.38 9.07 -6.00
CA ARG A 99 -3.37 8.46 -6.87
C ARG A 99 -3.21 6.93 -6.93
N ALA A 100 -1.98 6.44 -6.98
CA ALA A 100 -1.71 5.00 -7.01
C ALA A 100 -2.14 4.32 -5.71
N ILE A 101 -1.94 4.96 -4.56
CA ILE A 101 -2.40 4.50 -3.25
C ILE A 101 -3.92 4.35 -3.25
N HIS A 102 -4.64 5.44 -3.57
CA HIS A 102 -6.10 5.44 -3.59
C HIS A 102 -6.70 4.33 -4.46
N ILE A 103 -6.11 4.12 -5.62
CA ILE A 103 -6.52 3.07 -6.54
C ILE A 103 -6.22 1.67 -6.03
N ALA A 104 -5.10 1.48 -5.34
CA ALA A 104 -4.77 0.22 -4.70
C ALA A 104 -5.77 -0.11 -3.57
N GLU A 105 -6.17 0.88 -2.77
CA GLU A 105 -7.18 0.72 -1.72
C GLU A 105 -8.52 0.25 -2.28
N GLU A 106 -8.99 0.84 -3.38
CA GLU A 106 -10.21 0.39 -4.07
C GLU A 106 -10.15 -1.08 -4.53
N ARG A 107 -8.98 -1.69 -4.51
CA ARG A 107 -8.73 -3.09 -4.86
C ARG A 107 -8.39 -3.98 -3.67
N GLY A 108 -8.65 -3.48 -2.45
CA GLY A 108 -8.44 -4.22 -1.22
C GLY A 108 -6.98 -4.30 -0.78
N PHE A 109 -6.11 -3.43 -1.31
CA PHE A 109 -4.78 -3.26 -0.73
C PHE A 109 -4.88 -2.36 0.50
N PHE A 110 -4.11 -2.69 1.52
CA PHE A 110 -4.01 -1.92 2.76
C PHE A 110 -2.55 -1.81 3.20
N TRP A 111 -2.30 -0.97 4.18
CA TRP A 111 -0.96 -0.66 4.66
C TRP A 111 -0.21 -1.91 5.14
N ALA A 112 1.06 -2.03 4.77
CA ALA A 112 1.97 -3.06 5.26
C ALA A 112 3.20 -2.47 5.91
N ALA A 113 3.89 -1.54 5.24
CA ALA A 113 5.12 -0.94 5.74
C ALA A 113 5.47 0.36 5.01
N LEU A 114 6.14 1.27 5.72
CA LEU A 114 6.98 2.29 5.11
C LEU A 114 8.41 1.77 5.05
N LEU A 115 9.04 1.88 3.89
CA LEU A 115 10.43 1.45 3.66
C LEU A 115 11.27 2.70 3.38
N PRO A 116 11.91 3.27 4.42
CA PRO A 116 12.74 4.46 4.27
C PRO A 116 13.94 4.18 3.37
N ASP A 117 14.28 5.14 2.52
CA ASP A 117 15.45 5.11 1.63
C ASP A 117 15.58 3.78 0.84
N ALA A 118 14.44 3.11 0.57
CA ALA A 118 14.45 1.84 -0.18
C ALA A 118 14.81 2.00 -1.65
N ARG A 119 14.85 3.24 -2.13
CA ARG A 119 15.26 3.61 -3.49
C ARG A 119 16.23 4.79 -3.45
N PRO A 120 17.03 4.98 -4.52
CA PRO A 120 17.91 6.14 -4.62
C PRO A 120 17.17 7.48 -4.65
N ASP A 121 15.90 7.46 -5.07
CA ASP A 121 14.99 8.60 -5.19
C ASP A 121 14.08 8.78 -3.98
N GLY A 122 14.17 7.92 -2.94
CA GLY A 122 13.45 8.09 -1.68
C GLY A 122 12.76 6.84 -1.15
N ASP A 123 11.70 7.10 -0.41
CA ASP A 123 10.95 6.12 0.34
C ASP A 123 9.95 5.34 -0.53
N VAL A 124 9.60 4.16 -0.05
CA VAL A 124 8.59 3.30 -0.69
C VAL A 124 7.50 2.99 0.33
N LEU A 125 6.26 3.25 -0.05
CA LEU A 125 5.11 2.70 0.67
C LEU A 125 4.83 1.29 0.15
N ARG A 126 4.82 0.33 1.05
CA ARG A 126 4.37 -1.02 0.76
C ARG A 126 2.95 -1.20 1.22
N LEU A 127 2.08 -1.51 0.28
CA LEU A 127 0.73 -2.00 0.55
C LEU A 127 0.71 -3.51 0.40
N GLN A 128 -0.30 -4.15 1.02
CA GLN A 128 -0.52 -5.59 0.91
C GLN A 128 -1.98 -5.90 0.65
N ARG A 129 -2.21 -6.98 -0.09
CA ARG A 129 -3.51 -7.63 -0.20
C ARG A 129 -3.33 -9.08 0.18
N LEU A 130 -4.11 -9.54 1.13
CA LEU A 130 -4.11 -10.94 1.53
C LEU A 130 -5.06 -11.73 0.63
N ALA A 131 -4.72 -12.97 0.36
CA ALA A 131 -5.68 -13.93 -0.15
C ALA A 131 -6.72 -14.23 0.95
N ASP A 132 -7.69 -15.07 0.64
CA ASP A 132 -8.74 -15.52 1.58
C ASP A 132 -8.13 -16.41 2.70
N ILE A 133 -7.29 -15.74 3.55
CA ILE A 133 -6.58 -16.39 4.64
C ILE A 133 -7.17 -15.89 5.95
N GLU A 134 -7.62 -16.80 6.77
CA GLU A 134 -7.94 -16.51 8.14
C GLU A 134 -6.65 -16.28 8.93
N ILE A 135 -6.49 -15.08 9.47
CA ILE A 135 -5.33 -14.75 10.33
C ILE A 135 -5.73 -14.97 11.77
N ASP A 136 -5.12 -15.96 12.41
CA ASP A 136 -5.23 -16.13 13.85
C ASP A 136 -4.34 -15.09 14.56
N THR A 137 -4.96 -14.01 14.99
CA THR A 137 -4.28 -12.91 15.69
C THR A 137 -3.93 -13.25 17.13
N THR A 138 -4.48 -14.33 17.70
CA THR A 138 -4.24 -14.73 19.10
C THR A 138 -2.79 -15.14 19.37
N HIS A 139 -2.08 -15.54 18.32
CA HIS A 139 -0.67 -15.92 18.39
C HIS A 139 0.31 -14.76 18.11
N ILE A 140 -0.20 -13.57 17.80
CA ILE A 140 0.66 -12.41 17.58
C ILE A 140 1.07 -11.87 18.95
N GLN A 141 2.36 -12.03 19.27
CA GLN A 141 2.95 -11.51 20.49
C GLN A 141 3.77 -10.26 20.18
N THR A 142 3.46 -9.17 20.87
CA THR A 142 4.20 -7.92 20.78
C THR A 142 5.02 -7.71 22.04
N VAL A 143 6.25 -7.22 21.88
CA VAL A 143 7.19 -7.00 22.98
C VAL A 143 7.03 -5.59 23.57
N THR A 144 6.45 -4.67 22.82
CA THR A 144 6.29 -3.26 23.19
C THR A 144 4.86 -2.79 22.92
N ASP A 145 4.43 -1.75 23.65
CA ASP A 145 3.14 -1.10 23.41
C ASP A 145 3.05 -0.58 21.97
N LEU A 146 4.13 0.03 21.47
CA LEU A 146 4.26 0.44 20.07
C LEU A 146 3.96 -0.71 19.08
N GLY A 147 4.52 -1.89 19.35
CA GLY A 147 4.25 -3.08 18.54
C GLY A 147 2.77 -3.47 18.56
N ALA A 148 2.13 -3.39 19.72
CA ALA A 148 0.69 -3.66 19.86
C ALA A 148 -0.16 -2.66 19.06
N ASP A 149 0.18 -1.38 19.13
CA ASP A 149 -0.51 -0.31 18.40
C ASP A 149 -0.37 -0.49 16.88
N VAL A 150 0.83 -0.86 16.40
CA VAL A 150 1.05 -1.16 14.97
C VAL A 150 0.20 -2.34 14.50
N VAL A 151 0.12 -3.41 15.29
CA VAL A 151 -0.73 -4.56 14.96
C VAL A 151 -2.20 -4.16 14.91
N ALA A 152 -2.68 -3.42 15.91
CA ALA A 152 -4.06 -2.93 15.93
C ALA A 152 -4.37 -2.05 14.70
N PHE A 153 -3.44 -1.15 14.36
CA PHE A 153 -3.56 -0.31 13.17
C PHE A 153 -3.65 -1.14 11.88
N VAL A 154 -2.74 -2.10 11.67
CA VAL A 154 -2.75 -2.94 10.45
C VAL A 154 -4.05 -3.73 10.32
N LEU A 155 -4.58 -4.24 11.43
CA LEU A 155 -5.84 -4.98 11.43
C LEU A 155 -7.03 -4.07 11.10
N SER A 156 -7.09 -2.86 11.66
CA SER A 156 -8.14 -1.89 11.33
C SER A 156 -8.09 -1.45 9.86
N GLU A 157 -6.90 -1.27 9.30
CA GLU A 157 -6.70 -0.96 7.89
C GLU A 157 -7.16 -2.09 6.96
N ARG A 158 -6.92 -3.33 7.35
CA ARG A 158 -7.46 -4.49 6.65
C ARG A 158 -8.98 -4.46 6.60
N GLU A 159 -9.64 -4.32 7.74
CA GLU A 159 -11.11 -4.25 7.83
C GLU A 159 -11.67 -3.11 6.96
N ARG A 160 -11.01 -1.95 6.98
CA ARG A 160 -11.39 -0.80 6.16
C ARG A 160 -11.29 -1.12 4.67
N ALA A 161 -10.19 -1.72 4.22
CA ALA A 161 -9.98 -2.06 2.81
C ALA A 161 -10.93 -3.15 2.32
N GLU A 162 -11.21 -4.16 3.15
CA GLU A 162 -12.19 -5.20 2.88
C GLU A 162 -13.61 -4.62 2.74
N GLY A 163 -13.96 -3.63 3.58
CA GLY A 163 -15.22 -2.89 3.49
C GLY A 163 -15.37 -2.10 2.18
N ILE A 164 -14.31 -1.43 1.74
CA ILE A 164 -14.31 -0.70 0.45
C ILE A 164 -14.51 -1.67 -0.71
N LEU A 165 -13.80 -2.80 -0.70
CA LEU A 165 -13.90 -3.81 -1.75
C LEU A 165 -15.31 -4.40 -1.81
N ALA A 166 -15.89 -4.77 -0.67
CA ALA A 166 -17.25 -5.30 -0.58
C ALA A 166 -18.31 -4.31 -1.06
N ALA A 167 -18.18 -3.03 -0.69
CA ALA A 167 -19.09 -1.97 -1.14
C ALA A 167 -19.04 -1.78 -2.66
N ARG A 168 -17.86 -1.88 -3.26
CA ARG A 168 -17.68 -1.79 -4.71
C ARG A 168 -18.32 -2.97 -5.44
N ASP A 169 -18.09 -4.19 -4.93
CA ASP A 169 -18.61 -5.42 -5.57
C ASP A 169 -20.14 -5.50 -5.46
N ALA A 170 -20.74 -4.91 -4.42
CA ALA A 170 -22.19 -4.78 -4.29
C ALA A 170 -22.81 -3.74 -5.24
N ALA A 171 -22.02 -2.82 -5.78
CA ALA A 171 -22.47 -1.78 -6.70
C ALA A 171 -22.44 -2.19 -8.19
N HIS A 172 -21.94 -3.40 -8.49
CA HIS A 172 -21.83 -3.97 -9.85
C HIS A 172 -22.72 -5.20 -10.02
#